data_896c7171db33986c7a73557a7aa7bb3f
#
_entry.id   896c7171db33986c7a73557a7aa7bb3f
#
_cell.length_a   1.000
_cell.length_b   1.000
_cell.length_c   1.000
_cell.angle_alpha   90.00
_cell.angle_beta   90.00
_cell.angle_gamma   90.00
#
_symmetry.space_group_name_H-M   'P 1'
#
loop_
_entity.id
_entity.type
_entity.pdbx_description
1 polymer ?
#
loop_
_entity_poly.entity_id
_entity_poly.type
_entity_poly.pdbx_seq_one_letter_code
_entity_poly.pdbx_strand_id
1 'polypeptide(L)'
;MAVRIRLKRMGRIHRPFYRICAMDGRAPRDGKVIEELGFYDPLVKETDARAVLNGERIAYWIGVGAQPSDKVQVLIKKYGVKGTHLEQQRQALERVKLTKPKPPPPMIVPRKKADEPAPVAESQPAPGEEPQAPALEAAPQESGE
;
A
#
# COMPACT_ATOMS: atom_id res chain seq x y z
N MET A 1 6.18 -5.55 24.30
CA MET A 1 5.21 -4.60 23.68
C MET A 1 3.86 -5.28 23.59
N ALA A 2 2.79 -4.63 24.05
CA ALA A 2 1.44 -5.17 23.92
C ALA A 2 0.86 -4.75 22.56
N VAL A 3 0.64 -5.71 21.67
CA VAL A 3 -0.01 -5.46 20.38
C VAL A 3 -1.52 -5.52 20.55
N ARG A 4 -2.22 -4.56 19.96
CA ARG A 4 -3.68 -4.53 19.91
C ARG A 4 -4.20 -4.53 18.48
N ILE A 5 -5.25 -5.31 18.23
CA ILE A 5 -5.97 -5.30 16.95
C ILE A 5 -7.17 -4.39 17.10
N ARG A 6 -7.20 -3.30 16.35
CA ARG A 6 -8.26 -2.29 16.47
C ARG A 6 -8.60 -1.62 15.13
N LEU A 7 -9.70 -0.89 15.14
CA LEU A 7 -10.19 -0.13 13.99
C LEU A 7 -9.49 1.23 13.94
N LYS A 8 -8.75 1.50 12.86
CA LYS A 8 -8.22 2.82 12.53
C LYS A 8 -9.24 3.53 11.65
N ARG A 9 -9.65 4.76 12.04
CA ARG A 9 -10.59 5.54 11.24
C ARG A 9 -9.87 6.16 10.05
N MET A 10 -10.48 6.04 8.90
CA MET A 10 -10.07 6.63 7.63
C MET A 10 -11.29 7.22 6.94
N GLY A 11 -11.11 7.69 5.70
CA GLY A 11 -12.21 8.25 4.93
C GLY A 11 -12.36 9.75 5.11
N ARG A 12 -13.46 10.30 4.59
CA ARG A 12 -13.78 11.73 4.61
C ARG A 12 -14.79 12.06 5.70
N ILE A 13 -15.04 13.35 5.93
CA ILE A 13 -16.17 13.84 6.72
C ILE A 13 -17.46 13.25 6.11
N HIS A 14 -18.35 12.76 6.94
CA HIS A 14 -19.61 12.07 6.59
C HIS A 14 -19.48 10.74 5.84
N ARG A 15 -18.25 10.29 5.47
CA ARG A 15 -18.02 8.97 4.88
C ARG A 15 -16.95 8.21 5.67
N PRO A 16 -17.29 7.67 6.84
CA PRO A 16 -16.36 6.90 7.64
C PRO A 16 -16.00 5.58 6.94
N PHE A 17 -14.74 5.24 7.01
CA PHE A 17 -14.17 3.97 6.56
C PHE A 17 -13.16 3.53 7.61
N TYR A 18 -13.09 2.26 7.90
CA TYR A 18 -12.21 1.75 8.95
C TYR A 18 -11.30 0.67 8.40
N ARG A 19 -10.02 0.72 8.77
CA ARG A 19 -9.09 -0.38 8.59
C ARG A 19 -8.90 -1.12 9.91
N ILE A 20 -8.83 -2.43 9.82
CA ILE A 20 -8.52 -3.31 10.94
C ILE A 20 -7.03 -3.54 10.91
N CYS A 21 -6.33 -3.11 11.97
CA CYS A 21 -4.88 -3.08 12.00
C CYS A 21 -4.35 -3.64 13.31
N ALA A 22 -3.22 -4.34 13.24
CA ALA A 22 -2.37 -4.62 14.38
C ALA A 22 -1.51 -3.38 14.66
N MET A 23 -1.55 -2.90 15.89
CA MET A 23 -0.86 -1.69 16.34
C MET A 23 -0.31 -1.86 17.75
N ASP A 24 0.69 -1.06 18.12
CA ASP A 24 1.12 -0.96 19.51
C ASP A 24 -0.04 -0.45 20.39
N GLY A 25 -0.23 -1.07 21.55
CA GLY A 25 -1.27 -0.70 22.50
C GLY A 25 -1.16 0.74 23.01
N ARG A 26 0.04 1.31 23.04
CA ARG A 26 0.33 2.69 23.44
C ARG A 26 0.13 3.72 22.33
N ALA A 27 0.14 3.29 21.06
CA ALA A 27 -0.03 4.21 19.95
C ALA A 27 -1.43 4.83 19.93
N PRO A 28 -1.60 6.08 19.48
CA PRO A 28 -2.93 6.68 19.31
C PRO A 28 -3.74 5.90 18.26
N ARG A 29 -5.07 6.08 18.24
CA ARG A 29 -5.99 5.33 17.35
C ARG A 29 -5.56 5.38 15.87
N ASP A 30 -5.09 6.52 15.42
CA ASP A 30 -4.72 6.76 14.02
C ASP A 30 -3.19 6.76 13.80
N GLY A 31 -2.44 6.21 14.77
CA GLY A 31 -0.97 6.14 14.76
C GLY A 31 -0.38 5.13 13.80
N LYS A 32 0.90 4.80 14.02
CA LYS A 32 1.67 3.86 13.19
C LYS A 32 1.06 2.46 13.25
N VAL A 33 0.83 1.87 12.09
CA VAL A 33 0.32 0.51 11.91
C VAL A 33 1.50 -0.44 11.74
N ILE A 34 1.43 -1.60 12.36
CA ILE A 34 2.38 -2.70 12.17
C ILE A 34 1.97 -3.50 10.94
N GLU A 35 0.70 -3.93 10.90
CA GLU A 35 0.15 -4.70 9.79
C GLU A 35 -1.34 -4.39 9.58
N GLU A 36 -1.78 -4.36 8.33
CA GLU A 36 -3.20 -4.22 7.96
C GLU A 36 -3.82 -5.61 7.80
N LEU A 37 -4.89 -5.87 8.55
CA LEU A 37 -5.55 -7.18 8.65
C LEU A 37 -6.90 -7.22 7.94
N GLY A 38 -7.38 -6.09 7.45
CA GLY A 38 -8.64 -5.98 6.75
C GLY A 38 -9.27 -4.60 6.80
N PHE A 39 -10.51 -4.50 6.33
CA PHE A 39 -11.25 -3.25 6.37
C PHE A 39 -12.72 -3.45 6.71
N TYR A 40 -13.35 -2.37 7.16
CA TYR A 40 -14.77 -2.30 7.50
C TYR A 40 -15.38 -1.02 6.93
N ASP A 41 -16.36 -1.16 6.05
CA ASP A 41 -17.12 -0.05 5.46
C ASP A 41 -18.58 -0.11 5.95
N PRO A 42 -19.01 0.79 6.83
CA PRO A 42 -20.38 0.82 7.36
C PRO A 42 -21.43 1.24 6.32
N LEU A 43 -21.02 1.90 5.22
CA LEU A 43 -21.93 2.45 4.22
C LEU A 43 -22.37 1.45 3.14
N VAL A 44 -21.75 0.27 3.11
CA VAL A 44 -22.19 -0.80 2.21
C VAL A 44 -23.60 -1.27 2.63
N LYS A 45 -24.52 -1.38 1.66
CA LYS A 45 -25.91 -1.79 1.90
C LYS A 45 -25.98 -3.18 2.54
N GLU A 46 -25.28 -4.14 1.95
CA GLU A 46 -25.21 -5.52 2.43
C GLU A 46 -24.41 -5.62 3.74
N THR A 47 -25.06 -6.06 4.81
CA THR A 47 -24.45 -6.10 6.15
C THR A 47 -23.22 -6.98 6.20
N ASP A 48 -23.28 -8.15 5.54
CA ASP A 48 -22.20 -9.13 5.58
C ASP A 48 -21.04 -8.78 4.63
N ALA A 49 -21.26 -7.90 3.65
CA ALA A 49 -20.21 -7.39 2.77
C ALA A 49 -19.42 -6.19 3.35
N ARG A 50 -19.84 -5.66 4.52
CA ARG A 50 -19.21 -4.49 5.17
C ARG A 50 -17.80 -4.75 5.65
N ALA A 51 -17.50 -5.99 6.08
CA ALA A 51 -16.22 -6.34 6.66
C ALA A 51 -15.50 -7.36 5.79
N VAL A 52 -14.25 -7.10 5.45
CA VAL A 52 -13.36 -8.05 4.80
C VAL A 52 -12.13 -8.22 5.68
N LEU A 53 -11.88 -9.45 6.11
CA LEU A 53 -10.83 -9.80 7.06
C LEU A 53 -9.85 -10.80 6.45
N ASN A 54 -8.57 -10.62 6.75
CA ASN A 54 -7.57 -11.65 6.55
C ASN A 54 -7.53 -12.54 7.80
N GLY A 55 -8.32 -13.61 7.77
CA GLY A 55 -8.51 -14.49 8.92
C GLY A 55 -7.21 -15.16 9.39
N GLU A 56 -6.37 -15.59 8.45
CA GLU A 56 -5.10 -16.26 8.75
C GLU A 56 -4.14 -15.35 9.50
N ARG A 57 -3.98 -14.11 9.03
CA ARG A 57 -3.11 -13.14 9.69
C ARG A 57 -3.63 -12.72 11.05
N ILE A 58 -4.95 -12.62 11.21
CA ILE A 58 -5.58 -12.34 12.50
C ILE A 58 -5.33 -13.49 13.48
N ALA A 59 -5.47 -14.75 13.03
CA ALA A 59 -5.19 -15.92 13.87
C ALA A 59 -3.73 -15.95 14.31
N TYR A 60 -2.80 -15.63 13.41
CA TYR A 60 -1.38 -15.49 13.75
C TYR A 60 -1.15 -14.46 14.86
N TRP A 61 -1.68 -13.24 14.71
CA TRP A 61 -1.49 -12.18 15.71
C TRP A 61 -2.12 -12.52 17.07
N ILE A 62 -3.27 -13.19 17.09
CA ILE A 62 -3.88 -13.67 18.32
C ILE A 62 -3.00 -14.72 18.97
N GLY A 63 -2.40 -15.66 18.19
CA GLY A 63 -1.46 -16.65 18.67
C GLY A 63 -0.19 -16.05 19.28
N VAL A 64 0.29 -14.93 18.76
CA VAL A 64 1.43 -14.16 19.30
C VAL A 64 1.04 -13.35 20.56
N GLY A 65 -0.26 -13.28 20.90
CA GLY A 65 -0.74 -12.60 22.11
C GLY A 65 -1.31 -11.20 21.85
N ALA A 66 -1.65 -10.84 20.62
CA ALA A 66 -2.33 -9.58 20.31
C ALA A 66 -3.77 -9.59 20.84
N GLN A 67 -4.18 -8.50 21.49
CA GLN A 67 -5.51 -8.36 22.05
C GLN A 67 -6.45 -7.62 21.08
N PRO A 68 -7.50 -8.27 20.57
CA PRO A 68 -8.49 -7.59 19.75
C PRO A 68 -9.40 -6.70 20.63
N SER A 69 -9.79 -5.54 20.11
CA SER A 69 -10.81 -4.70 20.75
C SER A 69 -12.20 -5.34 20.61
N ASP A 70 -13.15 -4.99 21.47
CA ASP A 70 -14.49 -5.58 21.53
C ASP A 70 -15.20 -5.60 20.18
N LYS A 71 -15.14 -4.49 19.44
CA LYS A 71 -15.75 -4.38 18.11
C LYS A 71 -15.09 -5.32 17.09
N VAL A 72 -13.76 -5.45 17.15
CA VAL A 72 -13.01 -6.36 16.28
C VAL A 72 -13.26 -7.82 16.66
N GLN A 73 -13.42 -8.15 17.95
CA GLN A 73 -13.79 -9.48 18.41
C GLN A 73 -15.09 -9.97 17.76
N VAL A 74 -16.11 -9.11 17.72
CA VAL A 74 -17.40 -9.42 17.10
C VAL A 74 -17.22 -9.70 15.59
N LEU A 75 -16.39 -8.90 14.91
CA LEU A 75 -16.09 -9.12 13.48
C LEU A 75 -15.33 -10.43 13.25
N ILE A 76 -14.38 -10.76 14.11
CA ILE A 76 -13.62 -12.02 14.04
C ILE A 76 -14.54 -13.23 14.25
N LYS A 77 -15.46 -13.17 15.21
CA LYS A 77 -16.45 -14.24 15.44
C LYS A 77 -17.37 -14.46 14.24
N LYS A 78 -17.71 -13.41 13.48
CA LYS A 78 -18.57 -13.50 12.30
C LYS A 78 -17.80 -13.91 11.04
N TYR A 79 -16.68 -13.29 10.77
CA TYR A 79 -15.98 -13.33 9.48
C TYR A 79 -14.52 -13.82 9.56
N GLY A 80 -14.07 -14.32 10.72
CA GLY A 80 -12.75 -14.93 10.90
C GLY A 80 -12.66 -16.31 10.25
N VAL A 81 -11.54 -17.00 10.40
CA VAL A 81 -11.28 -18.34 9.82
C VAL A 81 -12.38 -19.35 10.19
N LYS A 82 -12.89 -19.30 11.42
CA LYS A 82 -14.00 -20.14 11.91
C LYS A 82 -15.29 -19.32 12.07
N GLY A 83 -15.50 -18.32 11.22
CA GLY A 83 -16.61 -17.40 11.33
C GLY A 83 -17.94 -18.06 10.99
N THR A 84 -19.02 -17.62 11.67
CA THR A 84 -20.38 -18.15 11.48
C THR A 84 -21.05 -17.66 10.20
N HIS A 85 -20.58 -16.57 9.59
CA HIS A 85 -21.22 -15.87 8.47
C HIS A 85 -20.38 -15.87 7.18
N LEU A 86 -19.46 -16.83 7.00
CA LEU A 86 -18.57 -16.88 5.84
C LEU A 86 -19.30 -17.08 4.51
N GLU A 87 -20.30 -17.95 4.48
CA GLU A 87 -21.10 -18.19 3.26
C GLU A 87 -21.97 -16.99 2.91
N GLN A 88 -22.61 -16.39 3.91
CA GLN A 88 -23.40 -15.19 3.75
C GLN A 88 -22.54 -14.02 3.25
N GLN A 89 -21.34 -13.88 3.78
CA GLN A 89 -20.38 -12.89 3.32
C GLN A 89 -20.00 -13.10 1.85
N ARG A 90 -19.75 -14.32 1.44
CA ARG A 90 -19.41 -14.66 0.06
C ARG A 90 -20.53 -14.27 -0.91
N GLN A 91 -21.76 -14.65 -0.59
CA GLN A 91 -22.95 -14.28 -1.37
C GLN A 91 -23.17 -12.76 -1.41
N ALA A 92 -23.01 -12.08 -0.27
CA ALA A 92 -23.15 -10.62 -0.19
C ALA A 92 -22.10 -9.89 -1.02
N LEU A 93 -20.84 -10.35 -1.00
CA LEU A 93 -19.75 -9.80 -1.83
C LEU A 93 -20.02 -10.00 -3.33
N GLU A 94 -20.58 -11.13 -3.73
CA GLU A 94 -20.97 -11.37 -5.12
C GLU A 94 -22.08 -10.41 -5.57
N ARG A 95 -23.12 -10.22 -4.76
CA ARG A 95 -24.18 -9.24 -5.03
C ARG A 95 -23.64 -7.84 -5.18
N VAL A 96 -22.74 -7.43 -4.30
CA VAL A 96 -22.08 -6.11 -4.37
C VAL A 96 -21.22 -5.97 -5.62
N LYS A 97 -20.51 -7.03 -6.05
CA LYS A 97 -19.75 -7.02 -7.30
C LYS A 97 -20.64 -6.84 -8.54
N LEU A 98 -21.78 -7.53 -8.57
CA LEU A 98 -22.75 -7.42 -9.66
C LEU A 98 -23.41 -6.04 -9.72
N THR A 99 -23.64 -5.41 -8.56
CA THR A 99 -24.27 -4.08 -8.47
C THR A 99 -23.31 -2.93 -8.76
N LYS A 100 -21.99 -3.15 -8.67
CA LYS A 100 -21.01 -2.11 -9.02
C LYS A 100 -21.02 -1.88 -10.52
N PRO A 101 -21.24 -0.62 -10.99
CA PRO A 101 -21.08 -0.30 -12.39
C PRO A 101 -19.64 -0.65 -12.82
N LYS A 102 -19.55 -1.34 -13.96
CA LYS A 102 -18.25 -1.68 -14.55
C LYS A 102 -17.47 -0.37 -14.76
N PRO A 103 -16.21 -0.27 -14.30
CA PRO A 103 -15.44 0.95 -14.53
C PRO A 103 -15.40 1.23 -16.04
N PRO A 104 -15.54 2.49 -16.46
CA PRO A 104 -15.41 2.82 -17.87
C PRO A 104 -14.04 2.33 -18.36
N PRO A 105 -13.96 1.86 -19.62
CA PRO A 105 -12.70 1.43 -20.19
C PRO A 105 -11.68 2.58 -20.02
N PRO A 106 -10.39 2.29 -19.77
CA PRO A 106 -9.38 3.32 -19.63
C PRO A 106 -9.40 4.18 -20.89
N MET A 107 -9.72 5.48 -20.74
CA MET A 107 -9.53 6.42 -21.82
C MET A 107 -8.03 6.47 -22.12
N ILE A 108 -7.64 5.88 -23.23
CA ILE A 108 -6.31 6.06 -23.79
C ILE A 108 -6.26 7.51 -24.24
N VAL A 109 -5.79 8.39 -23.37
CA VAL A 109 -5.43 9.75 -23.77
C VAL A 109 -4.25 9.59 -24.72
N PRO A 110 -4.37 9.91 -26.03
CA PRO A 110 -3.22 9.86 -26.89
C PRO A 110 -2.19 10.84 -26.30
N ARG A 111 -1.05 10.31 -25.85
CA ARG A 111 0.08 11.17 -25.53
C ARG A 111 0.37 11.98 -26.78
N LYS A 112 0.12 13.29 -26.74
CA LYS A 112 0.71 14.20 -27.70
C LYS A 112 2.20 13.83 -27.75
N LYS A 113 2.67 13.37 -28.89
CA LYS A 113 4.09 13.23 -29.14
C LYS A 113 4.66 14.61 -28.82
N ALA A 114 5.46 14.67 -27.77
CA ALA A 114 6.30 15.83 -27.52
C ALA A 114 7.11 16.05 -28.78
N ASP A 115 7.13 17.27 -29.25
CA ASP A 115 7.87 17.77 -30.38
C ASP A 115 9.22 17.03 -30.51
N GLU A 116 9.39 16.42 -31.66
CA GLU A 116 10.67 16.00 -32.16
C GLU A 116 11.56 17.24 -32.26
N PRO A 117 12.71 17.32 -31.59
CA PRO A 117 13.63 18.44 -31.81
C PRO A 117 14.11 18.36 -33.26
N ALA A 118 13.92 19.47 -33.97
CA ALA A 118 14.35 19.67 -35.33
C ALA A 118 15.85 19.28 -35.51
N PRO A 119 16.24 18.70 -36.65
CA PRO A 119 17.61 18.33 -36.90
C PRO A 119 18.48 19.57 -36.92
N VAL A 120 19.44 19.61 -36.03
CA VAL A 120 20.49 20.66 -36.02
C VAL A 120 21.36 20.43 -37.24
N ALA A 121 21.39 21.42 -38.10
CA ALA A 121 22.23 21.46 -39.29
C ALA A 121 23.70 21.20 -38.93
N GLU A 122 24.23 20.25 -39.65
CA GLU A 122 25.63 19.91 -39.79
C GLU A 122 26.44 21.16 -40.19
N SER A 123 27.32 21.64 -39.35
CA SER A 123 28.41 22.50 -39.73
C SER A 123 29.73 21.77 -39.45
N GLN A 124 30.39 21.51 -40.58
CA GLN A 124 31.62 20.78 -40.74
C GLN A 124 32.83 21.35 -39.97
N PRO A 125 33.84 20.52 -39.67
CA PRO A 125 34.97 20.92 -38.88
C PRO A 125 36.08 21.54 -39.74
N ALA A 126 36.76 22.54 -39.20
CA ALA A 126 38.03 22.98 -39.71
C ALA A 126 39.20 22.44 -38.84
N PRO A 127 40.34 22.10 -39.44
CA PRO A 127 41.36 21.24 -38.85
C PRO A 127 42.51 22.06 -38.22
N GLY A 128 43.22 21.39 -37.30
CA GLY A 128 44.56 21.80 -36.85
C GLY A 128 44.63 22.10 -35.37
N GLU A 129 45.23 21.34 -34.61
CA GLU A 129 46.59 21.13 -34.21
C GLU A 129 46.71 20.21 -32.98
N GLU A 130 47.36 19.11 -33.19
CA GLU A 130 48.03 18.33 -32.14
C GLU A 130 49.43 18.97 -31.89
N PRO A 131 50.28 18.52 -30.98
CA PRO A 131 50.09 17.78 -29.70
C PRO A 131 50.88 18.40 -28.54
N GLN A 132 50.81 17.89 -27.35
CA GLN A 132 51.93 17.54 -26.49
C GLN A 132 51.51 17.09 -25.09
N ALA A 133 51.72 15.83 -24.83
CA ALA A 133 52.05 15.37 -23.50
C ALA A 133 53.55 15.69 -23.23
N PRO A 134 54.00 15.78 -21.99
CA PRO A 134 54.44 14.59 -21.29
C PRO A 134 54.17 14.63 -19.76
N ALA A 135 53.85 13.50 -19.20
CA ALA A 135 54.77 12.60 -18.47
C ALA A 135 55.18 13.01 -17.04
N LEU A 136 54.93 12.04 -16.16
CA LEU A 136 55.70 11.64 -14.97
C LEU A 136 55.71 12.65 -13.78
N GLU A 137 55.48 12.25 -12.52
CA GLU A 137 56.17 11.24 -11.74
C GLU A 137 55.51 11.05 -10.38
N ALA A 138 55.32 9.82 -10.01
CA ALA A 138 55.78 9.22 -8.76
C ALA A 138 55.13 9.58 -7.42
N ALA A 139 54.52 8.58 -6.85
CA ALA A 139 54.51 8.33 -5.41
C ALA A 139 55.95 8.17 -4.89
N PRO A 140 56.27 8.25 -3.60
CA PRO A 140 55.85 7.23 -2.64
C PRO A 140 55.73 7.66 -1.15
N GLN A 141 55.12 6.76 -0.34
CA GLN A 141 55.55 6.30 1.01
C GLN A 141 55.79 7.35 2.12
N GLU A 142 55.55 7.16 3.32
CA GLU A 142 55.55 6.11 4.32
C GLU A 142 55.31 6.72 5.71
N SER A 143 54.76 5.89 6.57
CA SER A 143 55.05 5.75 8.02
C SER A 143 54.82 6.93 8.96
N GLY A 144 54.07 6.70 9.99
CA GLY A 144 54.52 6.09 11.22
C GLY A 144 54.05 6.87 12.43
N GLU A 145 53.68 6.15 13.38
CA GLU A 145 53.50 6.24 14.84
C GLU A 145 52.12 6.55 15.35
#